data_e80d505b22e1777473b4b7fa2583a084
#
_entry.id   e80d505b22e1777473b4b7fa2583a084
#
_cell.length_a   1.000
_cell.length_b   1.000
_cell.length_c   1.000
_cell.angle_alpha   90.00
_cell.angle_beta   90.00
_cell.angle_gamma   90.00
#
_symmetry.space_group_name_H-M   'P 1'
#
loop_
_entity.id
_entity.type
_entity.pdbx_description
1 polymer ?
#
loop_
_entity_poly.entity_id
_entity_poly.type
_entity_poly.pdbx_seq_one_letter_code
_entity_poly.pdbx_strand_id
1 'polypeptide(L)'
;MVLGGHPVGRLAPLLAAALELLIANGLFALITGIGTMIADMPGSDTNGTWLSAVAIAAVGWAFGMIALIFAQLVADSHNVSMYNYAFLGIAYLIRMMADVSNPDYTWISPLGWLEKTEIYTNNNWWPVVMLLALGILAFAAAVALNSNRDIDAGVIHVNPGSEKSHFLRGPATLLVWNQKSSTIFWIVGMAVLGASYGSVFNSISKIFNTSPTIQKVLGQSGIRHIEQTQVLSFVGLLGIIFSLLAVIAGVMVVNHLITEERRGYLQMVMTKPQSRPYLLGVYVAFGLILAALLLFVALISAMAAGNVVMTHPIAFKYFWQTFVANLPSIALFMALMVGLIGVYPRLRTLVWAYLGLSFLITYFGNLMDLPKWTLKISPFYWTKKVPIDAINTTPLIWMLVIAAILIMVGFVGYKNRDLES
;
A
#
# COMPACT_ATOMS: atom_id res chain seq x y z
N MET A 1 19.50 21.76 -10.26
CA MET A 1 20.20 21.42 -11.50
C MET A 1 21.66 21.83 -11.40
N VAL A 2 22.52 20.99 -10.83
CA VAL A 2 23.95 21.30 -10.61
C VAL A 2 24.86 20.47 -11.55
N LEU A 3 24.29 19.47 -12.25
CA LEU A 3 25.08 18.57 -13.11
C LEU A 3 25.36 19.10 -14.54
N GLY A 4 24.64 20.14 -15.01
CA GLY A 4 24.83 20.68 -16.36
C GLY A 4 26.08 21.54 -16.59
N GLY A 5 26.86 21.82 -15.53
CA GLY A 5 28.10 22.61 -15.61
C GLY A 5 29.40 21.81 -15.57
N HIS A 6 29.32 20.48 -15.36
CA HIS A 6 30.51 19.64 -15.36
C HIS A 6 30.61 18.81 -16.65
N PRO A 7 31.81 18.52 -17.15
CA PRO A 7 32.01 17.68 -18.34
C PRO A 7 31.77 16.21 -18.00
N VAL A 8 30.52 15.88 -17.64
CA VAL A 8 30.11 14.51 -17.30
C VAL A 8 29.45 13.93 -18.53
N GLY A 9 29.89 12.76 -18.97
CA GLY A 9 29.31 12.08 -20.14
C GLY A 9 27.80 11.84 -19.97
N ARG A 10 27.02 11.86 -21.03
CA ARG A 10 25.57 11.72 -21.08
C ARG A 10 25.06 10.45 -20.38
N LEU A 11 25.85 9.37 -20.37
CA LEU A 11 25.55 8.10 -19.74
C LEU A 11 25.91 8.06 -18.25
N ALA A 12 26.70 9.01 -17.73
CA ALA A 12 27.21 8.94 -16.37
C ALA A 12 26.13 8.87 -15.28
N PRO A 13 25.01 9.63 -15.33
CA PRO A 13 23.95 9.49 -14.33
C PRO A 13 23.26 8.13 -14.39
N LEU A 14 23.07 7.56 -15.58
CA LEU A 14 22.47 6.24 -15.76
C LEU A 14 23.38 5.13 -15.21
N LEU A 15 24.67 5.21 -15.52
CA LEU A 15 25.69 4.26 -15.00
C LEU A 15 25.81 4.36 -13.48
N ALA A 16 25.80 5.57 -12.91
CA ALA A 16 25.84 5.78 -11.48
C ALA A 16 24.62 5.14 -10.78
N ALA A 17 23.42 5.36 -11.31
CA ALA A 17 22.20 4.74 -10.77
C ALA A 17 22.20 3.21 -10.89
N ALA A 18 22.69 2.67 -12.01
CA ALA A 18 22.82 1.23 -12.20
C ALA A 18 23.83 0.60 -11.23
N LEU A 19 24.96 1.29 -10.99
CA LEU A 19 25.99 0.86 -10.04
C LEU A 19 25.48 0.92 -8.60
N GLU A 20 24.75 1.98 -8.24
CA GLU A 20 24.11 2.12 -6.92
C GLU A 20 23.13 0.96 -6.66
N LEU A 21 22.28 0.64 -7.64
CA LEU A 21 21.36 -0.50 -7.55
C LEU A 21 22.09 -1.83 -7.43
N LEU A 22 23.20 -2.02 -8.13
CA LEU A 22 24.00 -3.23 -8.04
C LEU A 22 24.63 -3.36 -6.65
N ILE A 23 25.24 -2.29 -6.14
CA ILE A 23 25.86 -2.28 -4.81
C ILE A 23 24.82 -2.51 -3.72
N ALA A 24 23.69 -1.81 -3.78
CA ALA A 24 22.62 -1.92 -2.77
C ALA A 24 22.05 -3.35 -2.71
N ASN A 25 21.72 -3.95 -3.85
CA ASN A 25 21.20 -5.32 -3.90
C ASN A 25 22.30 -6.36 -3.57
N GLY A 26 23.55 -6.13 -3.95
CA GLY A 26 24.67 -6.97 -3.57
C GLY A 26 24.92 -6.98 -2.06
N LEU A 27 24.91 -5.80 -1.41
CA LEU A 27 24.99 -5.69 0.04
C LEU A 27 23.79 -6.35 0.74
N PHE A 28 22.59 -6.17 0.19
CA PHE A 28 21.39 -6.84 0.69
C PHE A 28 21.55 -8.38 0.64
N ALA A 29 22.04 -8.94 -0.48
CA ALA A 29 22.31 -10.37 -0.59
C ALA A 29 23.33 -10.86 0.44
N LEU A 30 24.43 -10.11 0.63
CA LEU A 30 25.46 -10.46 1.61
C LEU A 30 24.91 -10.43 3.04
N ILE A 31 24.24 -9.35 3.43
CA ILE A 31 23.67 -9.21 4.79
C ILE A 31 22.62 -10.29 5.06
N THR A 32 21.72 -10.53 4.08
CA THR A 32 20.68 -11.54 4.22
C THR A 32 21.28 -12.95 4.25
N GLY A 33 22.24 -13.27 3.36
CA GLY A 33 22.89 -14.57 3.32
C GLY A 33 23.67 -14.88 4.61
N ILE A 34 24.47 -13.94 5.09
CA ILE A 34 25.21 -14.10 6.36
C ILE A 34 24.25 -14.17 7.54
N GLY A 35 23.24 -13.30 7.58
CA GLY A 35 22.24 -13.28 8.67
C GLY A 35 21.45 -14.58 8.79
N THR A 36 21.03 -15.16 7.67
CA THR A 36 20.34 -16.45 7.64
C THR A 36 21.25 -17.63 7.98
N MET A 37 22.53 -17.57 7.58
CA MET A 37 23.52 -18.58 8.01
C MET A 37 23.75 -18.56 9.53
N ILE A 38 23.84 -17.37 10.13
CA ILE A 38 24.02 -17.23 11.59
C ILE A 38 22.78 -17.70 12.34
N ALA A 39 21.59 -17.53 11.77
CA ALA A 39 20.33 -17.93 12.37
C ALA A 39 20.17 -19.46 12.46
N ASP A 40 20.95 -20.24 11.73
CA ASP A 40 21.05 -21.72 11.74
C ASP A 40 19.66 -22.40 11.86
N MET A 41 18.78 -22.11 10.91
CA MET A 41 17.40 -22.62 10.95
C MET A 41 17.38 -24.12 10.66
N PRO A 42 16.63 -24.93 11.44
CA PRO A 42 16.49 -26.36 11.20
C PRO A 42 16.03 -26.66 9.77
N GLY A 43 16.78 -27.50 9.03
CA GLY A 43 16.45 -27.88 7.66
C GLY A 43 17.02 -26.94 6.58
N SER A 44 17.75 -25.88 6.95
CA SER A 44 18.46 -25.03 5.98
C SER A 44 19.79 -25.67 5.58
N ASP A 45 20.12 -25.57 4.30
CA ASP A 45 21.44 -25.88 3.76
C ASP A 45 22.12 -24.60 3.27
N THR A 46 23.44 -24.61 3.23
CA THR A 46 24.24 -23.45 2.80
C THR A 46 23.91 -23.00 1.38
N ASN A 47 23.64 -23.95 0.48
CA ASN A 47 23.31 -23.63 -0.92
C ASN A 47 21.96 -22.92 -1.03
N GLY A 48 20.91 -23.46 -0.38
CA GLY A 48 19.59 -22.83 -0.36
C GLY A 48 19.58 -21.48 0.34
N THR A 49 20.38 -21.30 1.39
CA THR A 49 20.55 -20.03 2.08
C THR A 49 21.10 -18.95 1.15
N TRP A 50 22.20 -19.23 0.44
CA TRP A 50 22.75 -18.29 -0.54
C TRP A 50 21.84 -18.10 -1.75
N LEU A 51 21.19 -19.17 -2.22
CA LEU A 51 20.20 -19.08 -3.29
C LEU A 51 19.06 -18.13 -2.91
N SER A 52 18.53 -18.23 -1.69
CA SER A 52 17.44 -17.33 -1.22
C SER A 52 17.87 -15.85 -1.21
N ALA A 53 19.04 -15.57 -0.66
CA ALA A 53 19.58 -14.21 -0.56
C ALA A 53 19.85 -13.60 -1.94
N VAL A 54 20.50 -14.35 -2.82
CA VAL A 54 20.82 -13.90 -4.18
C VAL A 54 19.58 -13.78 -5.05
N ALA A 55 18.60 -14.69 -4.92
CA ALA A 55 17.38 -14.66 -5.70
C ALA A 55 16.54 -13.41 -5.39
N ILE A 56 16.36 -13.06 -4.11
CA ILE A 56 15.64 -11.83 -3.70
C ILE A 56 16.39 -10.58 -4.21
N ALA A 57 17.71 -10.54 -4.07
CA ALA A 57 18.52 -9.44 -4.57
C ALA A 57 18.47 -9.32 -6.11
N ALA A 58 18.45 -10.44 -6.83
CA ALA A 58 18.33 -10.46 -8.29
C ALA A 58 16.97 -9.92 -8.76
N VAL A 59 15.87 -10.23 -8.05
CA VAL A 59 14.55 -9.61 -8.31
C VAL A 59 14.63 -8.10 -8.11
N GLY A 60 15.14 -7.64 -6.96
CA GLY A 60 15.28 -6.21 -6.67
C GLY A 60 16.11 -5.48 -7.72
N TRP A 61 17.25 -6.09 -8.12
CA TRP A 61 18.11 -5.54 -9.16
C TRP A 61 17.43 -5.52 -10.54
N ALA A 62 16.78 -6.59 -10.97
CA ALA A 62 16.07 -6.66 -12.25
C ALA A 62 14.96 -5.60 -12.35
N PHE A 63 14.13 -5.47 -11.30
CA PHE A 63 13.10 -4.43 -11.25
C PHE A 63 13.70 -3.01 -11.19
N GLY A 64 14.84 -2.84 -10.51
CA GLY A 64 15.59 -1.59 -10.53
C GLY A 64 16.07 -1.21 -11.95
N MET A 65 16.56 -2.17 -12.74
CA MET A 65 16.96 -1.95 -14.13
C MET A 65 15.74 -1.61 -15.03
N ILE A 66 14.59 -2.24 -14.80
CA ILE A 66 13.33 -1.87 -15.48
C ILE A 66 12.91 -0.45 -15.10
N ALA A 67 13.10 -0.04 -13.85
CA ALA A 67 12.82 1.32 -13.42
C ALA A 67 13.66 2.37 -14.17
N LEU A 68 14.90 2.04 -14.53
CA LEU A 68 15.75 2.89 -15.35
C LEU A 68 15.17 3.08 -16.78
N ILE A 69 14.47 2.08 -17.34
CA ILE A 69 13.76 2.25 -18.63
C ILE A 69 12.68 3.33 -18.48
N PHE A 70 11.82 3.23 -17.45
CA PHE A 70 10.76 4.22 -17.24
C PHE A 70 11.32 5.62 -16.97
N ALA A 71 12.48 5.73 -16.32
CA ALA A 71 13.19 6.99 -16.12
C ALA A 71 13.70 7.61 -17.42
N GLN A 72 13.89 6.84 -18.50
CA GLN A 72 14.19 7.39 -19.83
C GLN A 72 12.94 7.76 -20.61
N LEU A 73 11.83 7.06 -20.39
CA LEU A 73 10.58 7.30 -21.14
C LEU A 73 9.89 8.60 -20.74
N VAL A 74 9.96 9.00 -19.46
CA VAL A 74 9.20 10.12 -18.92
C VAL A 74 10.12 11.10 -18.19
N ALA A 75 9.91 12.41 -18.38
CA ALA A 75 10.71 13.45 -17.74
C ALA A 75 10.36 13.70 -16.27
N ASP A 76 9.10 13.43 -15.86
CA ASP A 76 8.62 13.72 -14.52
C ASP A 76 8.78 12.51 -13.58
N SER A 77 9.46 12.72 -12.45
CA SER A 77 9.74 11.68 -11.45
C SER A 77 8.48 11.04 -10.85
N HIS A 78 7.38 11.80 -10.73
CA HIS A 78 6.12 11.27 -10.22
C HIS A 78 5.53 10.22 -11.19
N ASN A 79 5.53 10.52 -12.48
CA ASN A 79 5.05 9.59 -13.51
C ASN A 79 5.96 8.38 -13.65
N VAL A 80 7.28 8.53 -13.51
CA VAL A 80 8.22 7.41 -13.46
C VAL A 80 7.86 6.44 -12.33
N SER A 81 7.65 6.95 -11.13
CA SER A 81 7.25 6.12 -9.97
C SER A 81 5.91 5.41 -10.22
N MET A 82 4.94 6.11 -10.81
CA MET A 82 3.64 5.54 -11.13
C MET A 82 3.75 4.36 -12.11
N TYR A 83 4.54 4.49 -13.18
CA TYR A 83 4.75 3.39 -14.15
C TYR A 83 5.48 2.20 -13.51
N ASN A 84 6.45 2.46 -12.64
CA ASN A 84 7.15 1.39 -11.90
C ASN A 84 6.20 0.61 -11.00
N TYR A 85 5.37 1.29 -10.22
CA TYR A 85 4.39 0.64 -9.36
C TYR A 85 3.30 -0.07 -10.17
N ALA A 86 2.87 0.48 -11.30
CA ALA A 86 1.93 -0.19 -12.19
C ALA A 86 2.51 -1.49 -12.76
N PHE A 87 3.77 -1.45 -13.21
CA PHE A 87 4.46 -2.64 -13.70
C PHE A 87 4.62 -3.70 -12.60
N LEU A 88 5.05 -3.31 -11.41
CA LEU A 88 5.15 -4.20 -10.26
C LEU A 88 3.79 -4.82 -9.90
N GLY A 89 2.74 -4.00 -9.91
CA GLY A 89 1.38 -4.45 -9.64
C GLY A 89 0.88 -5.46 -10.68
N ILE A 90 1.14 -5.21 -11.98
CA ILE A 90 0.79 -6.15 -13.07
C ILE A 90 1.58 -7.46 -12.91
N ALA A 91 2.89 -7.39 -12.65
CA ALA A 91 3.71 -8.57 -12.42
C ALA A 91 3.20 -9.41 -11.23
N TYR A 92 2.77 -8.74 -10.15
CA TYR A 92 2.16 -9.39 -8.99
C TYR A 92 0.81 -10.02 -9.32
N LEU A 93 -0.05 -9.32 -10.08
CA LEU A 93 -1.34 -9.86 -10.52
C LEU A 93 -1.19 -11.13 -11.36
N ILE A 94 -0.26 -11.12 -12.32
CA ILE A 94 0.03 -12.29 -13.15
C ILE A 94 0.48 -13.45 -12.26
N ARG A 95 1.36 -13.18 -11.29
CA ARG A 95 1.80 -14.16 -10.31
C ARG A 95 0.62 -14.74 -9.51
N MET A 96 -0.24 -13.88 -8.98
CA MET A 96 -1.42 -14.28 -8.21
C MET A 96 -2.38 -15.15 -9.04
N MET A 97 -2.58 -14.80 -10.32
CA MET A 97 -3.40 -15.61 -11.23
C MET A 97 -2.81 -16.99 -11.47
N ALA A 98 -1.48 -17.10 -11.55
CA ALA A 98 -0.80 -18.37 -11.69
C ALA A 98 -1.02 -19.28 -10.48
N ASP A 99 -0.95 -18.73 -9.26
CA ASP A 99 -1.16 -19.48 -8.01
C ASP A 99 -2.58 -20.05 -7.91
N VAL A 100 -3.58 -19.38 -8.52
CA VAL A 100 -5.00 -19.80 -8.44
C VAL A 100 -5.40 -20.70 -9.60
N SER A 101 -4.81 -20.54 -10.79
CA SER A 101 -5.28 -21.22 -12.01
C SER A 101 -4.37 -22.35 -12.47
N ASN A 102 -3.18 -22.03 -12.98
CA ASN A 102 -2.24 -23.02 -13.52
C ASN A 102 -0.80 -22.64 -13.11
N PRO A 103 -0.07 -23.54 -12.45
CA PRO A 103 1.34 -23.33 -12.05
C PRO A 103 2.29 -23.00 -13.21
N ASP A 104 1.93 -23.32 -14.46
CA ASP A 104 2.75 -22.98 -15.62
C ASP A 104 2.78 -21.49 -15.92
N TYR A 105 1.75 -20.74 -15.55
CA TYR A 105 1.70 -19.28 -15.70
C TYR A 105 2.67 -18.55 -14.77
N THR A 106 3.23 -19.22 -13.77
CA THR A 106 4.28 -18.69 -12.87
C THR A 106 5.49 -18.18 -13.67
N TRP A 107 5.79 -18.79 -14.83
CA TRP A 107 6.89 -18.36 -15.69
C TRP A 107 6.66 -17.03 -16.40
N ILE A 108 5.43 -16.56 -16.52
CA ILE A 108 5.11 -15.29 -17.20
C ILE A 108 5.54 -14.09 -16.36
N SER A 109 5.49 -14.21 -15.03
CA SER A 109 5.88 -13.13 -14.13
C SER A 109 7.29 -13.31 -13.58
N PRO A 110 8.16 -12.29 -13.67
CA PRO A 110 9.50 -12.34 -13.04
C PRO A 110 9.46 -12.59 -11.53
N LEU A 111 8.36 -12.19 -10.85
CA LEU A 111 8.16 -12.48 -9.43
C LEU A 111 7.91 -13.97 -9.18
N GLY A 112 7.33 -14.67 -10.13
CA GLY A 112 7.09 -16.11 -10.06
C GLY A 112 8.38 -16.94 -10.19
N TRP A 113 9.41 -16.39 -10.85
CA TRP A 113 10.70 -17.09 -11.01
C TRP A 113 11.37 -17.34 -9.66
N LEU A 114 11.12 -16.49 -8.65
CA LEU A 114 11.60 -16.71 -7.29
C LEU A 114 11.09 -18.03 -6.71
N GLU A 115 9.86 -18.40 -6.98
CA GLU A 115 9.26 -19.66 -6.49
C GLU A 115 9.86 -20.88 -7.19
N LYS A 116 10.17 -20.75 -8.49
CA LYS A 116 10.82 -21.81 -9.30
C LYS A 116 12.28 -22.08 -8.92
N THR A 117 12.85 -21.30 -7.99
CA THR A 117 14.16 -21.63 -7.40
C THR A 117 14.09 -22.82 -6.45
N GLU A 118 12.88 -23.18 -5.95
CA GLU A 118 12.66 -24.33 -5.08
C GLU A 118 13.67 -24.41 -3.93
N ILE A 119 13.83 -23.27 -3.22
CA ILE A 119 14.78 -23.08 -2.13
C ILE A 119 14.61 -24.15 -1.06
N TYR A 120 15.73 -24.71 -0.59
CA TYR A 120 15.82 -25.81 0.39
C TYR A 120 15.21 -27.14 -0.06
N THR A 121 14.76 -27.26 -1.32
CA THR A 121 14.28 -28.51 -1.92
C THR A 121 15.20 -28.97 -3.03
N ASN A 122 15.14 -28.31 -4.17
CA ASN A 122 15.97 -28.64 -5.35
C ASN A 122 17.09 -27.60 -5.59
N ASN A 123 17.01 -26.43 -4.94
CA ASN A 123 18.00 -25.35 -5.03
C ASN A 123 18.36 -24.97 -6.49
N ASN A 124 17.35 -24.69 -7.31
CA ASN A 124 17.50 -24.41 -8.73
C ASN A 124 17.98 -22.95 -8.95
N TRP A 125 19.20 -22.77 -9.46
CA TRP A 125 19.80 -21.46 -9.77
C TRP A 125 19.35 -20.88 -11.11
N TRP A 126 18.71 -21.67 -11.98
CA TRP A 126 18.34 -21.21 -13.32
C TRP A 126 17.44 -19.96 -13.32
N PRO A 127 16.40 -19.87 -12.48
CA PRO A 127 15.57 -18.66 -12.40
C PRO A 127 16.36 -17.40 -12.01
N VAL A 128 17.41 -17.53 -11.19
CA VAL A 128 18.28 -16.40 -10.83
C VAL A 128 19.06 -15.93 -12.07
N VAL A 129 19.58 -16.84 -12.87
CA VAL A 129 20.25 -16.50 -14.14
C VAL A 129 19.28 -15.76 -15.08
N MET A 130 18.03 -16.20 -15.16
CA MET A 130 16.98 -15.51 -15.94
C MET A 130 16.71 -14.09 -15.42
N LEU A 131 16.62 -13.88 -14.10
CA LEU A 131 16.46 -12.55 -13.50
C LEU A 131 17.64 -11.63 -13.82
N LEU A 132 18.85 -12.13 -13.72
CA LEU A 132 20.04 -11.37 -14.07
C LEU A 132 20.07 -11.03 -15.58
N ALA A 133 19.71 -11.97 -16.44
CA ALA A 133 19.59 -11.73 -17.88
C ALA A 133 18.51 -10.66 -18.18
N LEU A 134 17.36 -10.73 -17.53
CA LEU A 134 16.31 -9.71 -17.65
C LEU A 134 16.82 -8.33 -17.24
N GLY A 135 17.54 -8.23 -16.12
CA GLY A 135 18.13 -6.97 -15.68
C GLY A 135 19.17 -6.41 -16.66
N ILE A 136 20.03 -7.26 -17.22
CA ILE A 136 21.01 -6.85 -18.25
C ILE A 136 20.29 -6.35 -19.50
N LEU A 137 19.27 -7.06 -19.98
CA LEU A 137 18.48 -6.63 -21.13
C LEU A 137 17.75 -5.30 -20.86
N ALA A 138 17.17 -5.15 -19.67
CA ALA A 138 16.51 -3.90 -19.25
C ALA A 138 17.51 -2.73 -19.21
N PHE A 139 18.72 -2.96 -18.68
CA PHE A 139 19.76 -1.93 -18.67
C PHE A 139 20.23 -1.56 -20.09
N ALA A 140 20.43 -2.54 -20.96
CA ALA A 140 20.77 -2.29 -22.37
C ALA A 140 19.67 -1.47 -23.07
N ALA A 141 18.41 -1.78 -22.84
CA ALA A 141 17.28 -0.99 -23.33
C ALA A 141 17.29 0.44 -22.78
N ALA A 142 17.56 0.64 -21.49
CA ALA A 142 17.68 1.96 -20.89
C ALA A 142 18.83 2.79 -21.51
N VAL A 143 19.98 2.16 -21.78
CA VAL A 143 21.11 2.80 -22.50
C VAL A 143 20.72 3.20 -23.91
N ALA A 144 20.06 2.31 -24.66
CA ALA A 144 19.58 2.59 -26.01
C ALA A 144 18.58 3.76 -26.04
N LEU A 145 17.66 3.82 -25.09
CA LEU A 145 16.71 4.92 -24.95
C LEU A 145 17.41 6.24 -24.57
N ASN A 146 18.40 6.18 -23.67
CA ASN A 146 19.16 7.37 -23.28
C ASN A 146 19.95 7.99 -24.44
N SER A 147 20.42 7.17 -25.40
CA SER A 147 21.13 7.68 -26.59
C SER A 147 20.25 8.50 -27.53
N ASN A 148 18.94 8.20 -27.55
CA ASN A 148 17.95 8.83 -28.44
C ASN A 148 17.11 9.92 -27.76
N ARG A 149 17.37 10.24 -26.49
CA ARG A 149 16.59 11.18 -25.68
C ARG A 149 17.29 12.53 -25.65
N ASP A 150 16.55 13.64 -25.73
CA ASP A 150 17.07 14.97 -25.45
C ASP A 150 17.30 15.20 -23.94
N ILE A 151 18.26 16.06 -23.59
CA ILE A 151 18.56 16.38 -22.20
C ILE A 151 17.33 17.09 -21.60
N ASP A 152 16.88 16.63 -20.41
CA ASP A 152 15.68 17.10 -19.70
C ASP A 152 14.32 16.80 -20.38
N ALA A 153 14.27 16.03 -21.47
CA ALA A 153 13.03 15.56 -22.08
C ALA A 153 12.88 14.05 -21.91
N GLY A 154 11.66 13.53 -21.71
CA GLY A 154 11.35 12.10 -21.86
C GLY A 154 11.22 11.76 -23.35
N VAL A 155 11.37 10.48 -23.72
CA VAL A 155 11.06 10.01 -25.07
C VAL A 155 9.57 10.26 -25.40
N ILE A 156 8.72 10.16 -24.39
CA ILE A 156 7.28 10.46 -24.53
C ILE A 156 7.08 11.95 -24.29
N HIS A 157 6.82 12.68 -25.36
CA HIS A 157 6.48 14.10 -25.28
C HIS A 157 5.07 14.25 -24.67
N VAL A 158 4.99 14.91 -23.53
CA VAL A 158 3.71 15.28 -22.94
C VAL A 158 3.18 16.48 -23.73
N ASN A 159 2.06 16.30 -24.42
CA ASN A 159 1.42 17.42 -25.11
C ASN A 159 1.11 18.55 -24.11
N PRO A 160 1.40 19.82 -24.46
CA PRO A 160 1.00 20.94 -23.64
C PRO A 160 -0.51 20.85 -23.40
N GLY A 161 -0.91 20.93 -22.13
CA GLY A 161 -2.32 20.82 -21.75
C GLY A 161 -3.17 21.87 -22.45
N SER A 162 -4.48 21.60 -22.61
CA SER A 162 -5.41 22.56 -23.18
C SER A 162 -5.48 23.82 -22.31
N GLU A 163 -5.35 25.00 -22.94
CA GLU A 163 -5.50 26.29 -22.26
C GLU A 163 -6.90 26.52 -21.67
N LYS A 164 -7.91 25.79 -22.17
CA LYS A 164 -9.30 25.85 -21.72
C LYS A 164 -9.66 24.56 -20.98
N SER A 165 -9.61 24.57 -19.65
CA SER A 165 -10.14 23.49 -18.83
C SER A 165 -11.52 23.85 -18.29
N HIS A 166 -12.57 23.19 -18.77
CA HIS A 166 -13.92 23.32 -18.22
C HIS A 166 -14.05 22.69 -16.83
N PHE A 167 -13.12 21.81 -16.46
CA PHE A 167 -13.13 21.10 -15.17
C PHE A 167 -12.50 21.91 -14.03
N LEU A 168 -11.44 22.70 -14.32
CA LEU A 168 -10.68 23.44 -13.29
C LEU A 168 -11.38 24.75 -12.90
N ARG A 169 -12.41 24.66 -12.03
CA ARG A 169 -13.19 25.82 -11.58
C ARG A 169 -12.84 26.31 -10.18
N GLY A 170 -12.04 25.58 -9.41
CA GLY A 170 -11.70 25.95 -8.03
C GLY A 170 -10.73 24.97 -7.37
N PRO A 171 -10.34 25.20 -6.08
CA PRO A 171 -9.39 24.37 -5.36
C PRO A 171 -9.78 22.90 -5.26
N ALA A 172 -11.08 22.59 -5.12
CA ALA A 172 -11.56 21.22 -5.04
C ALA A 172 -11.28 20.45 -6.33
N THR A 173 -11.60 21.04 -7.48
CA THR A 173 -11.36 20.42 -8.79
C THR A 173 -9.88 20.35 -9.13
N LEU A 174 -9.09 21.33 -8.70
CA LEU A 174 -7.64 21.30 -8.83
C LEU A 174 -7.03 20.17 -8.00
N LEU A 175 -7.46 19.99 -6.75
CA LEU A 175 -7.01 18.89 -5.89
C LEU A 175 -7.32 17.53 -6.52
N VAL A 176 -8.58 17.32 -6.97
CA VAL A 176 -8.98 16.07 -7.65
C VAL A 176 -8.11 15.81 -8.87
N TRP A 177 -7.84 16.85 -9.66
CA TRP A 177 -6.99 16.72 -10.85
C TRP A 177 -5.54 16.35 -10.51
N ASN A 178 -4.94 17.03 -9.52
CA ASN A 178 -3.57 16.75 -9.07
C ASN A 178 -3.44 15.38 -8.44
N GLN A 179 -4.46 14.93 -7.72
CA GLN A 179 -4.45 13.64 -7.01
C GLN A 179 -5.00 12.47 -7.84
N LYS A 180 -5.46 12.69 -9.09
CA LYS A 180 -6.11 11.65 -9.90
C LYS A 180 -5.27 10.39 -10.07
N SER A 181 -3.98 10.54 -10.40
CA SER A 181 -3.08 9.42 -10.63
C SER A 181 -2.84 8.63 -9.34
N SER A 182 -2.58 9.32 -8.23
CA SER A 182 -2.41 8.71 -6.91
C SER A 182 -3.70 8.01 -6.46
N THR A 183 -4.86 8.64 -6.68
CA THR A 183 -6.18 8.07 -6.35
C THR A 183 -6.44 6.78 -7.12
N ILE A 184 -6.22 6.77 -8.43
CA ILE A 184 -6.39 5.58 -9.27
C ILE A 184 -5.45 4.46 -8.80
N PHE A 185 -4.18 4.80 -8.53
CA PHE A 185 -3.21 3.84 -8.01
C PHE A 185 -3.66 3.20 -6.70
N TRP A 186 -4.14 4.01 -5.73
CA TRP A 186 -4.68 3.52 -4.47
C TRP A 186 -5.90 2.63 -4.66
N ILE A 187 -6.84 3.02 -5.53
CA ILE A 187 -8.06 2.23 -5.81
C ILE A 187 -7.69 0.88 -6.41
N VAL A 188 -6.82 0.87 -7.42
CA VAL A 188 -6.36 -0.37 -8.06
C VAL A 188 -5.60 -1.24 -7.08
N GLY A 189 -4.67 -0.67 -6.30
CA GLY A 189 -3.91 -1.38 -5.29
C GLY A 189 -4.80 -2.03 -4.22
N MET A 190 -5.79 -1.31 -3.72
CA MET A 190 -6.74 -1.83 -2.74
C MET A 190 -7.68 -2.89 -3.32
N ALA A 191 -8.08 -2.74 -4.58
CA ALA A 191 -8.89 -3.75 -5.28
C ALA A 191 -8.11 -5.06 -5.45
N VAL A 192 -6.85 -4.96 -5.90
CA VAL A 192 -5.94 -6.11 -6.06
C VAL A 192 -5.68 -6.79 -4.72
N LEU A 193 -5.35 -6.00 -3.71
CA LEU A 193 -5.09 -6.52 -2.36
C LEU A 193 -6.33 -7.24 -1.80
N GLY A 194 -7.51 -6.62 -1.93
CA GLY A 194 -8.77 -7.23 -1.53
C GLY A 194 -9.03 -8.55 -2.24
N ALA A 195 -8.89 -8.57 -3.56
CA ALA A 195 -9.06 -9.78 -4.36
C ALA A 195 -8.06 -10.89 -3.97
N SER A 196 -6.79 -10.52 -3.74
CA SER A 196 -5.74 -11.45 -3.29
C SER A 196 -6.11 -12.13 -1.96
N TYR A 197 -6.51 -11.36 -0.98
CA TYR A 197 -6.94 -11.94 0.31
C TYR A 197 -8.25 -12.70 0.21
N GLY A 198 -9.17 -12.27 -0.64
CA GLY A 198 -10.43 -12.97 -0.91
C GLY A 198 -10.19 -14.37 -1.49
N SER A 199 -9.25 -14.54 -2.40
CA SER A 199 -8.92 -15.83 -3.01
C SER A 199 -8.45 -16.90 -2.00
N VAL A 200 -7.95 -16.48 -0.84
CA VAL A 200 -7.47 -17.36 0.23
C VAL A 200 -8.61 -17.92 1.12
N PHE A 201 -9.83 -17.39 1.04
CA PHE A 201 -10.95 -17.79 1.90
C PHE A 201 -11.22 -19.31 1.86
N ASN A 202 -11.14 -19.92 0.69
CA ASN A 202 -11.32 -21.37 0.52
C ASN A 202 -10.21 -22.19 1.22
N SER A 203 -8.98 -21.68 1.27
CA SER A 203 -7.87 -22.38 1.95
C SER A 203 -8.07 -22.40 3.46
N ILE A 204 -8.62 -21.34 4.03
CA ILE A 204 -8.98 -21.25 5.45
C ILE A 204 -10.07 -22.28 5.78
N SER A 205 -11.09 -22.41 4.92
CA SER A 205 -12.18 -23.38 5.07
C SER A 205 -11.66 -24.83 5.02
N LYS A 206 -10.73 -25.15 4.12
CA LYS A 206 -10.19 -26.52 3.94
C LYS A 206 -9.36 -27.02 5.10
N ILE A 207 -8.67 -26.17 5.85
CA ILE A 207 -7.82 -26.58 6.98
C ILE A 207 -8.61 -27.40 8.02
N PHE A 208 -9.90 -27.12 8.22
CA PHE A 208 -10.76 -27.79 9.19
C PHE A 208 -11.46 -29.02 8.64
N ASN A 209 -11.61 -29.14 7.32
CA ASN A 209 -12.21 -30.30 6.68
C ASN A 209 -11.30 -31.53 6.62
N THR A 210 -10.02 -31.38 6.92
CA THR A 210 -9.02 -32.43 6.75
C THR A 210 -8.99 -33.46 7.92
N SER A 211 -9.67 -33.17 9.04
CA SER A 211 -9.65 -34.09 10.22
C SER A 211 -10.94 -34.92 10.30
N PRO A 212 -10.88 -36.23 9.99
CA PRO A 212 -12.05 -37.12 10.06
C PRO A 212 -12.67 -37.24 11.46
N THR A 213 -11.87 -36.99 12.49
CA THR A 213 -12.30 -37.02 13.90
C THR A 213 -13.20 -35.83 14.23
N ILE A 214 -12.86 -34.65 13.74
CA ILE A 214 -13.66 -33.43 13.94
C ILE A 214 -15.01 -33.54 13.21
N GLN A 215 -15.03 -34.16 12.02
CA GLN A 215 -16.25 -34.38 11.26
C GLN A 215 -17.25 -35.31 11.98
N LYS A 216 -16.75 -36.36 12.64
CA LYS A 216 -17.60 -37.30 13.39
C LYS A 216 -18.18 -36.72 14.69
N VAL A 217 -17.45 -35.81 15.34
CA VAL A 217 -17.85 -35.23 16.64
C VAL A 217 -18.83 -34.08 16.47
N LEU A 218 -18.65 -33.24 15.47
CA LEU A 218 -19.41 -31.98 15.30
C LEU A 218 -20.57 -32.08 14.30
N GLY A 219 -20.59 -33.11 13.45
CA GLY A 219 -21.55 -33.22 12.37
C GLY A 219 -21.39 -32.12 11.32
N GLN A 220 -22.07 -32.21 10.18
CA GLN A 220 -21.94 -31.25 9.07
C GLN A 220 -22.38 -29.82 9.44
N SER A 221 -23.37 -29.66 10.29
CA SER A 221 -23.86 -28.34 10.73
C SER A 221 -22.88 -27.61 11.65
N GLY A 222 -22.21 -28.34 12.55
CA GLY A 222 -21.19 -27.81 13.44
C GLY A 222 -19.95 -27.36 12.68
N ILE A 223 -19.51 -28.12 11.67
CA ILE A 223 -18.38 -27.77 10.81
C ILE A 223 -18.67 -26.49 10.04
N ARG A 224 -19.84 -26.39 9.41
CA ARG A 224 -20.24 -25.17 8.67
C ARG A 224 -20.24 -23.92 9.55
N HIS A 225 -20.67 -24.05 10.79
CA HIS A 225 -20.69 -22.90 11.72
C HIS A 225 -19.26 -22.47 12.10
N ILE A 226 -18.35 -23.43 12.32
CA ILE A 226 -16.93 -23.14 12.61
C ILE A 226 -16.27 -22.50 11.38
N GLU A 227 -16.44 -23.05 10.19
CA GLU A 227 -15.91 -22.51 8.95
C GLU A 227 -16.36 -21.07 8.73
N GLN A 228 -17.67 -20.82 8.83
CA GLN A 228 -18.22 -19.48 8.68
C GLN A 228 -17.64 -18.51 9.72
N THR A 229 -17.52 -18.91 10.98
CA THR A 229 -16.96 -18.08 12.04
C THR A 229 -15.48 -17.76 11.78
N GLN A 230 -14.69 -18.72 11.29
CA GLN A 230 -13.28 -18.50 10.96
C GLN A 230 -13.12 -17.51 9.80
N VAL A 231 -13.89 -17.69 8.72
CA VAL A 231 -13.83 -16.76 7.59
C VAL A 231 -14.31 -15.38 8.00
N LEU A 232 -15.35 -15.26 8.83
CA LEU A 232 -15.80 -13.98 9.36
C LEU A 232 -14.76 -13.32 10.28
N SER A 233 -14.03 -14.13 11.09
CA SER A 233 -12.89 -13.62 11.87
C SER A 233 -11.82 -13.01 10.95
N PHE A 234 -11.53 -13.69 9.85
CA PHE A 234 -10.57 -13.22 8.87
C PHE A 234 -11.04 -11.95 8.15
N VAL A 235 -12.33 -11.85 7.79
CA VAL A 235 -12.93 -10.62 7.24
C VAL A 235 -12.79 -9.45 8.22
N GLY A 236 -13.00 -9.67 9.52
CA GLY A 236 -12.79 -8.65 10.55
C GLY A 236 -11.33 -8.16 10.60
N LEU A 237 -10.39 -9.08 10.53
CA LEU A 237 -8.96 -8.79 10.51
C LEU A 237 -8.56 -8.02 9.23
N LEU A 238 -9.07 -8.42 8.07
CA LEU A 238 -8.88 -7.70 6.82
C LEU A 238 -9.47 -6.29 6.88
N GLY A 239 -10.63 -6.13 7.53
CA GLY A 239 -11.23 -4.82 7.76
C GLY A 239 -10.29 -3.85 8.48
N ILE A 240 -9.53 -4.33 9.46
CA ILE A 240 -8.52 -3.52 10.17
C ILE A 240 -7.34 -3.18 9.25
N ILE A 241 -6.78 -4.17 8.54
CA ILE A 241 -5.65 -3.95 7.62
C ILE A 241 -6.01 -2.96 6.51
N PHE A 242 -7.18 -3.15 5.89
CA PHE A 242 -7.64 -2.26 4.82
C PHE A 242 -7.96 -0.86 5.34
N SER A 243 -8.53 -0.74 6.57
CA SER A 243 -8.76 0.55 7.21
C SER A 243 -7.46 1.29 7.47
N LEU A 244 -6.43 0.60 7.91
CA LEU A 244 -5.12 1.18 8.17
C LEU A 244 -4.50 1.74 6.88
N LEU A 245 -4.54 0.98 5.77
CA LEU A 245 -4.08 1.45 4.47
C LEU A 245 -4.91 2.62 3.95
N ALA A 246 -6.23 2.58 4.15
CA ALA A 246 -7.13 3.66 3.80
C ALA A 246 -6.82 4.95 4.59
N VAL A 247 -6.54 4.82 5.90
CA VAL A 247 -6.09 5.95 6.75
C VAL A 247 -4.78 6.52 6.23
N ILE A 248 -3.81 5.69 5.86
CA ILE A 248 -2.54 6.15 5.29
C ILE A 248 -2.81 7.05 4.08
N ALA A 249 -3.61 6.58 3.12
CA ALA A 249 -3.93 7.35 1.91
C ALA A 249 -4.63 8.69 2.25
N GLY A 250 -5.66 8.66 3.12
CA GLY A 250 -6.38 9.86 3.53
C GLY A 250 -5.51 10.88 4.27
N VAL A 251 -4.70 10.42 5.23
CA VAL A 251 -3.76 11.26 5.98
C VAL A 251 -2.69 11.87 5.06
N MET A 252 -2.21 11.12 4.06
CA MET A 252 -1.28 11.65 3.04
C MET A 252 -1.89 12.82 2.28
N VAL A 253 -3.16 12.75 1.89
CA VAL A 253 -3.87 13.84 1.22
C VAL A 253 -3.89 15.09 2.09
N VAL A 254 -4.30 14.97 3.36
CA VAL A 254 -4.34 16.13 4.26
C VAL A 254 -2.95 16.69 4.56
N ASN A 255 -1.95 15.82 4.71
CA ASN A 255 -0.56 16.22 4.90
C ASN A 255 0.02 16.97 3.69
N HIS A 256 -0.47 16.67 2.48
CA HIS A 256 -0.04 17.33 1.25
C HIS A 256 -0.33 18.84 1.29
N LEU A 257 -1.43 19.27 1.94
CA LEU A 257 -1.75 20.70 2.13
C LEU A 257 -0.59 21.47 2.77
N ILE A 258 0.02 20.92 3.82
CA ILE A 258 1.15 21.58 4.51
C ILE A 258 2.42 21.57 3.64
N THR A 259 2.58 20.56 2.81
CA THR A 259 3.71 20.51 1.88
C THR A 259 3.58 21.58 0.80
N GLU A 260 2.38 21.80 0.29
CA GLU A 260 2.10 22.89 -0.67
C GLU A 260 2.21 24.28 -0.02
N GLU A 261 1.79 24.41 1.26
CA GLU A 261 1.96 25.62 2.05
C GLU A 261 3.45 25.99 2.15
N ARG A 262 4.31 25.06 2.54
CA ARG A 262 5.77 25.28 2.67
C ARG A 262 6.48 25.54 1.35
N ARG A 263 5.96 25.05 0.23
CA ARG A 263 6.48 25.31 -1.11
C ARG A 263 6.02 26.65 -1.70
N GLY A 264 5.18 27.40 -0.99
CA GLY A 264 4.65 28.70 -1.46
C GLY A 264 3.56 28.60 -2.53
N TYR A 265 3.15 27.39 -2.97
CA TYR A 265 2.11 27.22 -4.00
C TYR A 265 0.74 27.74 -3.56
N LEU A 266 0.46 27.70 -2.26
CA LEU A 266 -0.76 28.27 -1.68
C LEU A 266 -0.89 29.77 -1.87
N GLN A 267 0.23 30.52 -1.94
CA GLN A 267 0.19 31.96 -2.20
C GLN A 267 -0.38 32.26 -3.57
N MET A 268 -0.07 31.41 -4.58
CA MET A 268 -0.65 31.56 -5.93
C MET A 268 -2.16 31.28 -5.96
N VAL A 269 -2.63 30.30 -5.17
CA VAL A 269 -4.06 29.97 -5.08
C VAL A 269 -4.83 31.03 -4.29
N MET A 270 -4.20 31.68 -3.30
CA MET A 270 -4.78 32.73 -2.47
C MET A 270 -4.83 34.11 -3.12
N THR A 271 -4.33 34.30 -4.35
CA THR A 271 -4.58 35.51 -5.14
C THR A 271 -6.07 35.71 -5.46
N LYS A 272 -6.88 34.66 -5.38
CA LYS A 272 -8.33 34.72 -5.39
C LYS A 272 -8.89 34.76 -3.95
N PRO A 273 -10.03 35.43 -3.67
CA PRO A 273 -10.60 35.54 -2.32
C PRO A 273 -11.13 34.19 -1.83
N GLN A 274 -10.24 33.34 -1.33
CA GLN A 274 -10.58 32.04 -0.78
C GLN A 274 -10.20 31.98 0.71
N SER A 275 -11.13 31.51 1.54
CA SER A 275 -10.87 31.38 2.98
C SER A 275 -9.98 30.17 3.27
N ARG A 276 -9.01 30.32 4.19
CA ARG A 276 -8.13 29.23 4.65
C ARG A 276 -8.93 28.01 5.16
N PRO A 277 -9.99 28.16 5.98
CA PRO A 277 -10.79 27.03 6.41
C PRO A 277 -11.45 26.27 5.26
N TYR A 278 -11.87 26.96 4.20
CA TYR A 278 -12.43 26.31 3.02
C TYR A 278 -11.40 25.37 2.36
N LEU A 279 -10.16 25.83 2.22
CA LEU A 279 -9.09 25.06 1.62
C LEU A 279 -8.80 23.78 2.46
N LEU A 280 -8.63 23.94 3.79
CA LEU A 280 -8.47 22.79 4.70
C LEU A 280 -9.68 21.83 4.58
N GLY A 281 -10.89 22.37 4.51
CA GLY A 281 -12.11 21.59 4.34
C GLY A 281 -12.14 20.74 3.09
N VAL A 282 -11.65 21.27 1.97
CA VAL A 282 -11.54 20.53 0.71
C VAL A 282 -10.59 19.33 0.84
N TYR A 283 -9.40 19.52 1.45
CA TYR A 283 -8.43 18.42 1.65
C TYR A 283 -8.95 17.37 2.62
N VAL A 284 -9.60 17.79 3.71
CA VAL A 284 -10.20 16.88 4.70
C VAL A 284 -11.33 16.08 4.10
N ALA A 285 -12.26 16.73 3.39
CA ALA A 285 -13.37 16.06 2.74
C ALA A 285 -12.89 15.05 1.69
N PHE A 286 -11.94 15.45 0.82
CA PHE A 286 -11.38 14.57 -0.18
C PHE A 286 -10.66 13.38 0.47
N GLY A 287 -9.85 13.60 1.52
CA GLY A 287 -9.14 12.53 2.24
C GLY A 287 -10.08 11.54 2.92
N LEU A 288 -11.16 12.02 3.56
CA LEU A 288 -12.19 11.16 4.18
C LEU A 288 -12.93 10.32 3.14
N ILE A 289 -13.38 10.96 2.05
CA ILE A 289 -14.09 10.27 0.96
C ILE A 289 -13.17 9.23 0.33
N LEU A 290 -11.90 9.58 0.06
CA LEU A 290 -10.92 8.66 -0.50
C LEU A 290 -10.71 7.46 0.44
N ALA A 291 -10.46 7.69 1.72
CA ALA A 291 -10.22 6.61 2.68
C ALA A 291 -11.44 5.68 2.81
N ALA A 292 -12.66 6.22 2.88
CA ALA A 292 -13.88 5.43 2.90
C ALA A 292 -14.05 4.61 1.60
N LEU A 293 -13.80 5.24 0.44
CA LEU A 293 -13.86 4.56 -0.86
C LEU A 293 -12.84 3.42 -0.95
N LEU A 294 -11.61 3.62 -0.50
CA LEU A 294 -10.56 2.61 -0.52
C LEU A 294 -10.90 1.40 0.35
N LEU A 295 -11.41 1.63 1.57
CA LEU A 295 -11.88 0.54 2.43
C LEU A 295 -13.03 -0.24 1.77
N PHE A 296 -14.00 0.48 1.19
CA PHE A 296 -15.12 -0.14 0.50
C PHE A 296 -14.68 -0.99 -0.68
N VAL A 297 -13.81 -0.44 -1.55
CA VAL A 297 -13.28 -1.16 -2.72
C VAL A 297 -12.54 -2.43 -2.30
N ALA A 298 -11.69 -2.38 -1.27
CA ALA A 298 -10.95 -3.54 -0.79
C ALA A 298 -11.87 -4.64 -0.25
N LEU A 299 -12.88 -4.28 0.56
CA LEU A 299 -13.82 -5.24 1.11
C LEU A 299 -14.71 -5.87 0.02
N ILE A 300 -15.18 -5.08 -0.95
CA ILE A 300 -15.97 -5.60 -2.07
C ILE A 300 -15.15 -6.52 -2.97
N SER A 301 -13.89 -6.16 -3.25
CA SER A 301 -12.99 -7.00 -4.04
C SER A 301 -12.68 -8.31 -3.32
N ALA A 302 -12.48 -8.27 -1.99
CA ALA A 302 -12.29 -9.46 -1.18
C ALA A 302 -13.54 -10.35 -1.18
N MET A 303 -14.72 -9.75 -1.07
CA MET A 303 -15.99 -10.47 -1.17
C MET A 303 -16.15 -11.13 -2.56
N ALA A 304 -15.92 -10.36 -3.63
CA ALA A 304 -16.08 -10.86 -4.98
C ALA A 304 -15.16 -12.04 -5.26
N ALA A 305 -13.85 -11.91 -4.97
CA ALA A 305 -12.88 -12.98 -5.16
C ALA A 305 -13.14 -14.18 -4.24
N GLY A 306 -13.49 -13.92 -2.97
CA GLY A 306 -13.79 -14.97 -1.99
C GLY A 306 -15.00 -15.79 -2.39
N ASN A 307 -16.07 -15.14 -2.83
CA ASN A 307 -17.30 -15.84 -3.23
C ASN A 307 -17.15 -16.67 -4.51
N VAL A 308 -16.16 -16.37 -5.35
CA VAL A 308 -15.84 -17.21 -6.53
C VAL A 308 -15.18 -18.53 -6.12
N VAL A 309 -14.37 -18.54 -5.07
CA VAL A 309 -13.60 -19.74 -4.64
C VAL A 309 -14.29 -20.56 -3.56
N MET A 310 -15.28 -20.00 -2.87
CA MET A 310 -16.00 -20.66 -1.79
C MET A 310 -17.23 -21.44 -2.29
N THR A 311 -17.47 -22.61 -1.74
CA THR A 311 -18.70 -23.39 -1.97
C THR A 311 -19.96 -22.74 -1.41
N HIS A 312 -19.79 -22.00 -0.29
CA HIS A 312 -20.88 -21.24 0.35
C HIS A 312 -20.52 -19.76 0.39
N PRO A 313 -21.12 -18.92 -0.47
CA PRO A 313 -20.83 -17.49 -0.53
C PRO A 313 -21.15 -16.79 0.80
N ILE A 314 -20.31 -15.83 1.17
CA ILE A 314 -20.52 -14.99 2.36
C ILE A 314 -21.44 -13.84 1.97
N ALA A 315 -22.47 -13.60 2.79
CA ALA A 315 -23.43 -12.54 2.53
C ALA A 315 -22.80 -11.15 2.64
N PHE A 316 -23.18 -10.25 1.73
CA PHE A 316 -22.75 -8.84 1.69
C PHE A 316 -22.87 -8.11 3.03
N LYS A 317 -23.88 -8.44 3.85
CA LYS A 317 -24.12 -7.81 5.15
C LYS A 317 -22.90 -7.82 6.07
N TYR A 318 -22.07 -8.87 6.05
CA TYR A 318 -20.89 -8.99 6.90
C TYR A 318 -19.77 -8.04 6.46
N PHE A 319 -19.57 -7.88 5.16
CA PHE A 319 -18.62 -6.91 4.62
C PHE A 319 -19.09 -5.48 4.87
N TRP A 320 -20.40 -5.23 4.74
CA TRP A 320 -21.00 -3.95 5.06
C TRP A 320 -20.86 -3.58 6.53
N GLN A 321 -21.11 -4.53 7.44
CA GLN A 321 -20.89 -4.33 8.88
C GLN A 321 -19.43 -4.00 9.19
N THR A 322 -18.48 -4.72 8.59
CA THR A 322 -17.04 -4.45 8.72
C THR A 322 -16.67 -3.07 8.19
N PHE A 323 -17.24 -2.67 7.05
CA PHE A 323 -17.06 -1.33 6.49
C PHE A 323 -17.54 -0.25 7.45
N VAL A 324 -18.79 -0.30 7.87
CA VAL A 324 -19.40 0.71 8.75
C VAL A 324 -18.70 0.79 10.10
N ALA A 325 -18.32 -0.34 10.69
CA ALA A 325 -17.64 -0.39 11.97
C ALA A 325 -16.26 0.29 11.94
N ASN A 326 -15.56 0.27 10.82
CA ASN A 326 -14.22 0.84 10.70
C ASN A 326 -14.20 2.33 10.29
N LEU A 327 -15.31 2.91 9.81
CA LEU A 327 -15.39 4.34 9.45
C LEU A 327 -15.04 5.29 10.61
N PRO A 328 -15.48 5.07 11.87
CA PRO A 328 -15.11 5.94 12.99
C PRO A 328 -13.61 5.95 13.28
N SER A 329 -12.92 4.82 13.11
CA SER A 329 -11.45 4.75 13.28
C SER A 329 -10.74 5.59 12.20
N ILE A 330 -11.19 5.53 10.95
CA ILE A 330 -10.69 6.37 9.85
C ILE A 330 -10.91 7.85 10.19
N ALA A 331 -12.13 8.21 10.58
CA ALA A 331 -12.48 9.59 10.93
C ALA A 331 -11.62 10.13 12.08
N LEU A 332 -11.32 9.30 13.10
CA LEU A 332 -10.51 9.70 14.26
C LEU A 332 -9.06 9.99 13.86
N PHE A 333 -8.41 9.15 13.04
CA PHE A 333 -7.04 9.41 12.57
C PHE A 333 -6.97 10.64 11.68
N MET A 334 -7.96 10.82 10.79
CA MET A 334 -8.05 12.02 9.95
C MET A 334 -8.24 13.27 10.81
N ALA A 335 -9.10 13.21 11.81
CA ALA A 335 -9.36 14.29 12.74
C ALA A 335 -8.14 14.66 13.58
N LEU A 336 -7.37 13.65 14.02
CA LEU A 336 -6.10 13.85 14.73
C LEU A 336 -5.10 14.62 13.86
N MET A 337 -4.99 14.24 12.58
CA MET A 337 -4.13 14.96 11.62
C MET A 337 -4.56 16.41 11.46
N VAL A 338 -5.85 16.66 11.28
CA VAL A 338 -6.43 18.01 11.16
C VAL A 338 -6.21 18.84 12.42
N GLY A 339 -6.44 18.25 13.59
CA GLY A 339 -6.21 18.91 14.89
C GLY A 339 -4.76 19.34 15.06
N LEU A 340 -3.80 18.45 14.78
CA LEU A 340 -2.37 18.77 14.88
C LEU A 340 -1.92 19.80 13.82
N ILE A 341 -2.43 19.73 12.61
CA ILE A 341 -2.17 20.74 11.56
C ILE A 341 -2.65 22.13 12.02
N GLY A 342 -3.81 22.21 12.66
CA GLY A 342 -4.35 23.49 13.13
C GLY A 342 -3.61 24.09 14.32
N VAL A 343 -3.27 23.26 15.31
CA VAL A 343 -2.70 23.72 16.59
C VAL A 343 -1.17 23.77 16.56
N TYR A 344 -0.53 22.68 16.13
CA TYR A 344 0.92 22.55 16.16
C TYR A 344 1.45 21.67 15.02
N PRO A 345 1.63 22.21 13.81
CA PRO A 345 1.95 21.44 12.59
C PRO A 345 3.24 20.60 12.68
N ARG A 346 4.19 21.00 13.54
CA ARG A 346 5.44 20.24 13.75
C ARG A 346 5.19 18.85 14.32
N LEU A 347 4.11 18.68 15.11
CA LEU A 347 3.76 17.40 15.74
C LEU A 347 2.93 16.46 14.83
N ARG A 348 2.56 16.88 13.62
CA ARG A 348 1.76 16.04 12.68
C ARG A 348 2.38 14.66 12.42
N THR A 349 3.70 14.54 12.55
CA THR A 349 4.41 13.26 12.40
C THR A 349 4.00 12.24 13.46
N LEU A 350 3.51 12.68 14.64
CA LEU A 350 3.00 11.79 15.69
C LEU A 350 1.80 10.96 15.25
N VAL A 351 1.03 11.44 14.24
CA VAL A 351 -0.09 10.66 13.67
C VAL A 351 0.41 9.34 13.10
N TRP A 352 1.55 9.37 12.40
CA TRP A 352 2.17 8.17 11.83
C TRP A 352 2.66 7.22 12.90
N ALA A 353 3.29 7.74 13.94
CA ALA A 353 3.73 6.95 15.09
C ALA A 353 2.54 6.30 15.80
N TYR A 354 1.46 7.05 16.04
CA TYR A 354 0.24 6.51 16.66
C TYR A 354 -0.47 5.49 15.77
N LEU A 355 -0.48 5.69 14.45
CA LEU A 355 -1.04 4.73 13.49
C LEU A 355 -0.26 3.40 13.53
N GLY A 356 1.08 3.46 13.48
CA GLY A 356 1.95 2.30 13.59
C GLY A 356 1.80 1.58 14.94
N LEU A 357 1.77 2.33 16.02
CA LEU A 357 1.54 1.80 17.37
C LEU A 357 0.16 1.13 17.48
N SER A 358 -0.88 1.75 16.94
CA SER A 358 -2.24 1.19 16.94
C SER A 358 -2.31 -0.13 16.17
N PHE A 359 -1.58 -0.24 15.06
CA PHE A 359 -1.46 -1.49 14.32
C PHE A 359 -0.75 -2.56 15.16
N LEU A 360 0.42 -2.25 15.70
CA LEU A 360 1.21 -3.19 16.51
C LEU A 360 0.40 -3.70 17.71
N ILE A 361 -0.25 -2.81 18.44
CA ILE A 361 -1.09 -3.17 19.60
C ILE A 361 -2.24 -4.07 19.17
N THR A 362 -2.93 -3.76 18.08
CA THR A 362 -4.12 -4.52 17.65
C THR A 362 -3.75 -5.91 17.14
N TYR A 363 -2.62 -6.01 16.43
CA TYR A 363 -2.19 -7.25 15.77
C TYR A 363 -1.42 -8.17 16.71
N PHE A 364 -0.44 -7.61 17.42
CA PHE A 364 0.48 -8.37 18.26
C PHE A 364 0.15 -8.29 19.77
N GLY A 365 -0.74 -7.41 20.19
CA GLY A 365 -0.99 -7.16 21.61
C GLY A 365 -1.45 -8.40 22.40
N ASN A 366 -2.24 -9.29 21.79
CA ASN A 366 -2.61 -10.56 22.41
C ASN A 366 -1.44 -11.58 22.45
N LEU A 367 -0.54 -11.53 21.44
CA LEU A 367 0.64 -12.40 21.39
C LEU A 367 1.68 -11.99 22.43
N MET A 368 1.73 -10.70 22.75
CA MET A 368 2.65 -10.11 23.74
C MET A 368 2.04 -10.04 25.14
N ASP A 369 0.87 -10.63 25.36
CA ASP A 369 0.13 -10.61 26.63
C ASP A 369 -0.02 -9.19 27.23
N LEU A 370 -0.24 -8.19 26.37
CA LEU A 370 -0.38 -6.82 26.83
C LEU A 370 -1.63 -6.63 27.70
N PRO A 371 -1.58 -5.78 28.74
CA PRO A 371 -2.71 -5.47 29.57
C PRO A 371 -3.90 -4.97 28.76
N LYS A 372 -5.14 -5.34 29.16
CA LYS A 372 -6.38 -4.97 28.44
C LYS A 372 -6.56 -3.47 28.22
N TRP A 373 -6.05 -2.63 29.10
CA TRP A 373 -6.14 -1.17 28.97
C TRP A 373 -5.27 -0.66 27.82
N THR A 374 -4.09 -1.26 27.58
CA THR A 374 -3.19 -0.92 26.48
C THR A 374 -3.85 -1.23 25.14
N LEU A 375 -4.52 -2.38 25.04
CA LEU A 375 -5.24 -2.77 23.82
C LEU A 375 -6.33 -1.75 23.45
N LYS A 376 -6.99 -1.16 24.44
CA LYS A 376 -8.08 -0.17 24.25
C LYS A 376 -7.59 1.18 23.72
N ILE A 377 -6.29 1.47 23.75
CA ILE A 377 -5.70 2.68 23.19
C ILE A 377 -5.84 2.71 21.66
N SER A 378 -5.82 1.54 21.01
CA SER A 378 -5.98 1.45 19.57
C SER A 378 -7.46 1.58 19.18
N PRO A 379 -7.84 2.49 18.26
CA PRO A 379 -9.19 2.58 17.74
C PRO A 379 -9.67 1.27 17.09
N PHE A 380 -8.77 0.52 16.48
CA PHE A 380 -9.06 -0.75 15.82
C PHE A 380 -9.40 -1.89 16.78
N TYR A 381 -9.04 -1.80 18.05
CA TYR A 381 -9.42 -2.79 19.06
C TYR A 381 -10.94 -2.97 19.18
N TRP A 382 -11.66 -1.88 19.05
CA TRP A 382 -13.13 -1.84 19.23
C TRP A 382 -13.91 -2.41 18.05
N THR A 383 -13.25 -2.62 16.91
CA THR A 383 -13.83 -3.19 15.68
C THR A 383 -13.37 -4.61 15.39
N LYS A 384 -12.37 -5.13 16.15
CA LYS A 384 -11.68 -6.40 15.89
C LYS A 384 -12.62 -7.60 15.80
N LYS A 385 -13.72 -7.61 16.53
CA LYS A 385 -14.67 -8.73 16.57
C LYS A 385 -15.80 -8.62 15.54
N VAL A 386 -15.94 -7.50 14.85
CA VAL A 386 -16.90 -7.34 13.77
C VAL A 386 -16.36 -8.04 12.51
N PRO A 387 -17.14 -8.86 11.80
CA PRO A 387 -18.60 -9.02 11.81
C PRO A 387 -19.15 -10.20 12.64
N ILE A 388 -18.35 -10.87 13.45
CA ILE A 388 -18.82 -12.00 14.26
C ILE A 388 -19.79 -11.50 15.35
N ASP A 389 -19.31 -10.55 16.16
CA ASP A 389 -20.11 -9.90 17.19
C ASP A 389 -20.89 -8.72 16.57
N ALA A 390 -22.01 -8.38 17.18
CA ALA A 390 -22.77 -7.19 16.83
C ALA A 390 -21.92 -5.93 17.05
N ILE A 391 -22.16 -4.92 16.22
CA ILE A 391 -21.45 -3.64 16.32
C ILE A 391 -21.75 -3.00 17.68
N ASN A 392 -20.72 -2.83 18.51
CA ASN A 392 -20.84 -2.03 19.74
C ASN A 392 -20.79 -0.55 19.37
N THR A 393 -21.96 0.10 19.37
CA THR A 393 -22.10 1.49 18.93
C THR A 393 -21.50 2.51 19.90
N THR A 394 -21.44 2.21 21.19
CA THR A 394 -20.99 3.16 22.22
C THR A 394 -19.56 3.66 21.98
N PRO A 395 -18.50 2.82 21.84
CA PRO A 395 -17.15 3.30 21.57
C PRO A 395 -17.03 3.98 20.19
N LEU A 396 -17.83 3.54 19.21
CA LEU A 396 -17.79 4.13 17.86
C LEU A 396 -18.37 5.56 17.87
N ILE A 397 -19.43 5.80 18.63
CA ILE A 397 -19.99 7.15 18.82
C ILE A 397 -18.95 8.05 19.51
N TRP A 398 -18.29 7.57 20.58
CA TRP A 398 -17.25 8.34 21.25
C TRP A 398 -16.08 8.70 20.32
N MET A 399 -15.67 7.77 19.44
CA MET A 399 -14.65 8.08 18.43
C MET A 399 -15.09 9.21 17.49
N LEU A 400 -16.35 9.20 17.05
CA LEU A 400 -16.89 10.25 16.19
C LEU A 400 -17.01 11.59 16.92
N VAL A 401 -17.41 11.60 18.20
CA VAL A 401 -17.44 12.81 19.03
C VAL A 401 -16.06 13.41 19.19
N ILE A 402 -15.06 12.58 19.53
CA ILE A 402 -13.66 13.03 19.64
C ILE A 402 -13.16 13.55 18.29
N ALA A 403 -13.46 12.84 17.19
CA ALA A 403 -13.10 13.28 15.85
C ALA A 403 -13.72 14.64 15.50
N ALA A 404 -15.00 14.86 15.81
CA ALA A 404 -15.66 16.14 15.59
C ALA A 404 -15.00 17.29 16.38
N ILE A 405 -14.67 17.05 17.65
CA ILE A 405 -13.96 18.03 18.48
C ILE A 405 -12.58 18.36 17.90
N LEU A 406 -11.80 17.35 17.53
CA LEU A 406 -10.48 17.54 16.94
C LEU A 406 -10.53 18.29 15.60
N ILE A 407 -11.54 18.01 14.77
CA ILE A 407 -11.76 18.74 13.51
C ILE A 407 -12.07 20.21 13.82
N MET A 408 -12.99 20.50 14.75
CA MET A 408 -13.32 21.87 15.13
C MET A 408 -12.09 22.64 15.64
N VAL A 409 -11.33 22.04 16.55
CA VAL A 409 -10.10 22.62 17.09
C VAL A 409 -9.10 22.86 15.95
N GLY A 410 -8.96 21.90 15.04
CA GLY A 410 -8.08 22.01 13.89
C GLY A 410 -8.45 23.16 12.95
N PHE A 411 -9.74 23.34 12.65
CA PHE A 411 -10.22 24.43 11.79
C PHE A 411 -10.04 25.80 12.44
N VAL A 412 -10.35 25.93 13.74
CA VAL A 412 -10.13 27.19 14.48
C VAL A 412 -8.67 27.53 14.55
N GLY A 413 -7.80 26.55 14.89
CA GLY A 413 -6.36 26.74 14.94
C GLY A 413 -5.78 27.14 13.57
N TYR A 414 -6.18 26.45 12.49
CA TYR A 414 -5.68 26.75 11.14
C TYR A 414 -6.14 28.13 10.64
N LYS A 415 -7.32 28.63 11.06
CA LYS A 415 -7.78 29.98 10.76
C LYS A 415 -6.90 31.06 11.40
N ASN A 416 -6.49 30.84 12.65
CA ASN A 416 -5.83 31.83 13.49
C ASN A 416 -4.29 31.74 13.43
N ARG A 417 -3.74 30.73 12.78
CA ARG A 417 -2.30 30.47 12.66
C ARG A 417 -1.68 31.33 11.55
N ASP A 418 -0.47 31.85 11.79
CA ASP A 418 0.34 32.42 10.73
C ASP A 418 0.87 31.32 9.81
N LEU A 419 1.02 31.66 8.51
CA LEU A 419 1.61 30.71 7.54
C LEU A 419 3.08 30.51 7.89
N GLU A 420 3.50 29.26 8.00
CA GLU A 420 4.92 28.95 8.13
C GLU A 420 5.61 29.35 6.82
N SER A 421 6.46 30.37 6.89
CA SER A 421 7.36 30.80 5.80
C SER A 421 8.62 29.95 5.79
#